data_d1bc5e3f87b19d043848ff26b4602439
#
_entry.id   d1bc5e3f87b19d043848ff26b4602439
#
_cell.length_a   1.000
_cell.length_b   1.000
_cell.length_c   1.000
_cell.angle_alpha   90.00
_cell.angle_beta   90.00
_cell.angle_gamma   90.00
#
_symmetry.space_group_name_H-M   'P 1'
#
loop_
_entity.id
_entity.type
_entity.pdbx_description
1 polymer ?
#
loop_
_entity_poly.entity_id
_entity_poly.type
_entity_poly.pdbx_seq_one_letter_code
_entity_poly.pdbx_strand_id
1 'polypeptide(L)'
;MKRWHQVVAAMLLASTAVYAQAGREQQQGGGGQAQAGRGGQGRGGGQGRGGGQVVSTADLTVLDGWGRPLTNPLAGGKTPGPAPARDISGMWEPANGPGAGIQANGPVSMPSDGKREPPYTPAGKASYDSHKALYGYRATLPSLSNDPRNHCDPLGFPRANFYQLRHTKIIQLENQVVILYQFDKRYRVIWTDGRDFPAELPDNRWYGYSVGRWVDDATFVVNTIGLIGNERVWLDETGRPMSDQMKVEERFHRVNSHLMELTVTVEDPKFYTKPWVPMDKFPMKLQAPDYDIIEMLCAPSDMESYSTDFGDPASGIKR
;
A
#
# COMPACT_ATOMS: atom_id res chain seq x y z
N MET A 1 -9.14 -1.17 -42.05
CA MET A 1 -8.16 -1.97 -41.28
C MET A 1 -6.87 -1.22 -40.88
N LYS A 2 -6.36 -0.23 -41.63
CA LYS A 2 -5.14 0.50 -41.27
C LYS A 2 -5.26 1.53 -40.11
N ARG A 3 -6.45 1.98 -39.75
CA ARG A 3 -6.64 2.98 -38.68
C ARG A 3 -6.71 2.36 -37.27
N TRP A 4 -6.98 1.09 -37.14
CA TRP A 4 -7.06 0.41 -35.84
C TRP A 4 -5.67 0.12 -35.24
N HIS A 5 -4.69 -0.15 -36.06
CA HIS A 5 -3.33 -0.44 -35.62
C HIS A 5 -2.59 0.80 -35.04
N GLN A 6 -2.97 2.00 -35.45
CA GLN A 6 -2.36 3.23 -34.95
C GLN A 6 -2.91 3.63 -33.56
N VAL A 7 -4.15 3.29 -33.26
CA VAL A 7 -4.76 3.57 -31.94
C VAL A 7 -4.22 2.62 -30.87
N VAL A 8 -4.00 1.36 -31.21
CA VAL A 8 -3.43 0.37 -30.29
C VAL A 8 -1.96 0.69 -29.96
N ALA A 9 -1.17 1.15 -30.94
CA ALA A 9 0.23 1.54 -30.71
C ALA A 9 0.35 2.79 -29.83
N ALA A 10 -0.59 3.74 -29.92
CA ALA A 10 -0.58 4.94 -29.07
C ALA A 10 -0.97 4.65 -27.62
N MET A 11 -1.85 3.68 -27.37
CA MET A 11 -2.24 3.26 -26.02
C MET A 11 -1.14 2.46 -25.32
N LEU A 12 -0.37 1.67 -26.04
CA LEU A 12 0.78 0.92 -25.47
C LEU A 12 1.94 1.86 -25.07
N LEU A 13 2.16 2.97 -25.79
CA LEU A 13 3.19 3.95 -25.44
C LEU A 13 2.80 4.83 -24.23
N ALA A 14 1.52 5.07 -24.02
CA ALA A 14 1.04 5.84 -22.86
C ALA A 14 1.14 5.03 -21.54
N SER A 15 0.94 3.73 -21.57
CA SER A 15 1.04 2.86 -20.39
C SER A 15 2.48 2.70 -19.88
N THR A 16 3.46 2.67 -20.78
CA THR A 16 4.88 2.57 -20.38
C THR A 16 5.43 3.86 -19.77
N ALA A 17 4.92 5.03 -20.16
CA ALA A 17 5.36 6.32 -19.61
C ALA A 17 4.95 6.51 -18.13
N VAL A 18 3.79 6.00 -17.72
CA VAL A 18 3.29 6.12 -16.34
C VAL A 18 4.12 5.25 -15.37
N TYR A 19 4.55 4.07 -15.81
CA TYR A 19 5.41 3.20 -14.99
C TYR A 19 6.85 3.73 -14.85
N ALA A 20 7.39 4.36 -15.88
CA ALA A 20 8.73 4.95 -15.84
C ALA A 20 8.80 6.19 -14.93
N GLN A 21 7.71 6.95 -14.77
CA GLN A 21 7.67 8.08 -13.86
C GLN A 21 7.56 7.66 -12.39
N ALA A 22 6.76 6.65 -12.06
CA ALA A 22 6.66 6.15 -10.69
C ALA A 22 8.01 5.61 -10.15
N GLY A 23 8.84 5.00 -11.01
CA GLY A 23 10.16 4.50 -10.63
C GLY A 23 11.22 5.59 -10.43
N ARG A 24 11.08 6.76 -11.06
CA ARG A 24 12.04 7.87 -10.92
C ARG A 24 11.81 8.73 -9.68
N GLU A 25 10.58 8.87 -9.23
CA GLU A 25 10.29 9.65 -8.00
C GLU A 25 10.74 8.94 -6.72
N GLN A 26 10.88 7.61 -6.74
CA GLN A 26 11.35 6.86 -5.57
C GLN A 26 12.87 6.88 -5.36
N GLN A 27 13.67 7.29 -6.35
CA GLN A 27 15.14 7.35 -6.22
C GLN A 27 15.69 8.70 -5.73
N GLN A 28 14.89 9.75 -5.60
CA GLN A 28 15.36 11.08 -5.19
C GLN A 28 15.09 11.46 -3.73
N GLY A 29 14.57 10.58 -2.92
CA GLY A 29 14.24 10.81 -1.51
C GLY A 29 15.28 10.32 -0.50
N GLY A 30 16.56 10.35 -0.80
CA GLY A 30 17.62 9.88 0.12
C GLY A 30 18.71 10.93 0.37
N GLY A 31 18.65 11.58 1.52
CA GLY A 31 19.82 12.09 2.25
C GLY A 31 20.38 13.45 1.87
N GLY A 32 20.10 14.46 2.65
CA GLY A 32 20.86 15.73 2.69
C GLY A 32 20.90 16.30 4.09
N GLN A 33 21.94 15.97 4.85
CA GLN A 33 22.26 16.67 6.08
C GLN A 33 22.83 18.06 5.74
N ALA A 34 22.25 19.08 6.34
CA ALA A 34 22.78 20.43 6.31
C ALA A 34 24.04 20.55 7.19
N GLN A 35 25.16 20.94 6.59
CA GLN A 35 26.29 21.51 7.30
C GLN A 35 26.49 22.95 6.84
N ALA A 36 26.44 23.87 7.80
CA ALA A 36 26.77 25.27 7.63
C ALA A 36 28.28 25.46 7.55
N GLY A 37 28.75 26.31 6.63
CA GLY A 37 30.17 26.72 6.63
C GLY A 37 30.57 27.59 5.47
N ARG A 38 30.60 28.92 5.71
CA ARG A 38 31.53 29.97 5.22
C ARG A 38 31.93 30.08 3.76
N GLY A 39 31.57 31.21 3.23
CA GLY A 39 32.18 32.25 2.41
C GLY A 39 33.32 31.93 1.45
N GLY A 40 33.16 32.37 0.20
CA GLY A 40 34.21 32.48 -0.80
C GLY A 40 33.67 33.07 -2.09
N GLN A 41 34.03 34.33 -2.39
CA GLN A 41 33.75 35.01 -3.66
C GLN A 41 34.58 34.39 -4.79
N GLY A 42 34.00 34.15 -5.96
CA GLY A 42 34.69 33.79 -7.19
C GLY A 42 33.83 34.07 -8.41
N ARG A 43 34.21 35.04 -9.21
CA ARG A 43 33.65 35.43 -10.51
C ARG A 43 33.92 34.35 -11.55
N GLY A 44 32.93 34.09 -12.45
CA GLY A 44 33.15 33.33 -13.67
C GLY A 44 31.84 33.12 -14.42
N GLY A 45 31.65 33.86 -15.51
CA GLY A 45 30.45 33.76 -16.38
C GLY A 45 30.45 32.49 -17.17
N GLY A 46 29.25 31.89 -17.33
CA GLY A 46 28.98 30.80 -18.25
C GLY A 46 27.48 30.86 -18.64
N GLN A 47 27.24 31.10 -19.91
CA GLN A 47 25.89 31.20 -20.50
C GLN A 47 25.06 29.95 -20.29
N GLY A 48 23.86 30.14 -19.79
CA GLY A 48 22.90 29.11 -19.47
C GLY A 48 22.36 28.36 -20.66
N ARG A 49 22.33 27.05 -20.53
CA ARG A 49 21.44 26.14 -21.29
C ARG A 49 20.16 25.99 -20.49
N GLY A 50 19.04 26.10 -21.24
CA GLY A 50 17.67 26.11 -20.82
C GLY A 50 17.34 25.36 -19.53
N GLY A 51 16.92 26.10 -18.52
CA GLY A 51 16.32 25.57 -17.33
C GLY A 51 15.00 24.92 -17.68
N GLY A 52 14.95 23.58 -17.64
CA GLY A 52 13.66 22.88 -17.58
C GLY A 52 12.91 23.42 -16.36
N GLN A 53 11.73 23.96 -16.57
CA GLN A 53 10.84 24.34 -15.48
C GLN A 53 10.66 23.08 -14.61
N VAL A 54 11.07 23.16 -13.37
CA VAL A 54 10.70 22.17 -12.36
C VAL A 54 9.21 22.40 -12.14
N VAL A 55 8.39 21.56 -12.77
CA VAL A 55 6.94 21.55 -12.53
C VAL A 55 6.76 21.19 -11.07
N SER A 56 6.22 22.12 -10.29
CA SER A 56 5.85 21.86 -8.91
C SER A 56 4.84 20.71 -8.87
N THR A 57 5.09 19.69 -8.07
CA THR A 57 4.11 18.59 -7.88
C THR A 57 2.77 19.08 -7.33
N ALA A 58 2.73 20.30 -6.78
CA ALA A 58 1.50 20.97 -6.35
C ALA A 58 0.57 21.34 -7.52
N ASP A 59 1.10 21.42 -8.75
CA ASP A 59 0.34 21.78 -9.96
C ASP A 59 -0.16 20.55 -10.73
N LEU A 60 0.19 19.33 -10.29
CA LEU A 60 -0.29 18.11 -10.93
C LEU A 60 -1.73 17.84 -10.48
N THR A 61 -2.66 17.97 -11.38
CA THR A 61 -4.04 17.54 -11.16
C THR A 61 -4.09 16.03 -11.05
N VAL A 62 -4.34 15.51 -9.86
CA VAL A 62 -4.56 14.08 -9.66
C VAL A 62 -5.94 13.73 -10.21
N LEU A 63 -6.00 12.71 -11.07
CA LEU A 63 -7.22 12.27 -11.73
C LEU A 63 -7.73 10.96 -11.12
N ASP A 64 -9.04 10.75 -11.18
CA ASP A 64 -9.67 9.46 -10.86
C ASP A 64 -9.57 8.47 -12.03
N GLY A 65 -10.16 7.28 -11.89
CA GLY A 65 -10.16 6.23 -12.91
C GLY A 65 -10.88 6.61 -14.21
N TRP A 66 -11.69 7.68 -14.22
CA TRP A 66 -12.37 8.23 -15.39
C TRP A 66 -11.67 9.47 -15.97
N GLY A 67 -10.48 9.79 -15.46
CA GLY A 67 -9.74 10.97 -15.90
C GLY A 67 -10.35 12.29 -15.41
N ARG A 68 -11.16 12.27 -14.36
CA ARG A 68 -11.74 13.47 -13.76
C ARG A 68 -10.85 13.98 -12.63
N PRO A 69 -10.69 15.31 -12.49
CA PRO A 69 -9.95 15.89 -11.39
C PRO A 69 -10.52 15.44 -10.04
N LEU A 70 -9.64 15.04 -9.10
CA LEU A 70 -10.05 14.73 -7.75
C LEU A 70 -10.60 16.01 -7.09
N THR A 71 -11.80 15.91 -6.55
CA THR A 71 -12.41 17.00 -5.79
C THR A 71 -12.11 16.81 -4.30
N ASN A 72 -11.61 17.87 -3.67
CA ASN A 72 -11.48 17.88 -2.22
C ASN A 72 -12.86 18.14 -1.59
N PRO A 73 -13.46 17.20 -0.86
CA PRO A 73 -14.76 17.42 -0.20
C PRO A 73 -14.76 18.59 0.78
N LEU A 74 -13.59 18.99 1.28
CA LEU A 74 -13.37 20.12 2.16
C LEU A 74 -12.89 21.38 1.43
N ALA A 75 -13.00 21.43 0.08
CA ALA A 75 -12.65 22.62 -0.68
C ALA A 75 -13.44 23.83 -0.22
N GLY A 76 -12.79 25.00 -0.28
CA GLY A 76 -13.41 26.27 0.19
C GLY A 76 -13.44 26.47 1.69
N GLY A 77 -12.56 25.74 2.45
CA GLY A 77 -12.42 25.93 3.89
C GLY A 77 -13.56 25.30 4.71
N LYS A 78 -14.26 24.33 4.15
CA LYS A 78 -15.31 23.60 4.89
C LYS A 78 -14.69 22.85 6.06
N THR A 79 -15.30 23.01 7.23
CA THR A 79 -14.92 22.24 8.42
C THR A 79 -15.60 20.87 8.39
N PRO A 80 -14.89 19.78 8.72
CA PRO A 80 -15.52 18.47 8.86
C PRO A 80 -16.63 18.48 9.90
N GLY A 81 -17.74 17.83 9.58
CA GLY A 81 -18.81 17.58 10.55
C GLY A 81 -18.42 16.45 11.52
N PRO A 82 -19.30 16.12 12.48
CA PRO A 82 -19.08 14.99 13.39
C PRO A 82 -18.98 13.67 12.61
N ALA A 83 -18.39 12.66 13.25
CA ALA A 83 -18.37 11.32 12.72
C ALA A 83 -19.81 10.78 12.59
N PRO A 84 -20.19 10.18 11.46
CA PRO A 84 -21.45 9.48 11.37
C PRO A 84 -21.43 8.25 12.28
N ALA A 85 -22.54 8.00 12.97
CA ALA A 85 -22.63 6.84 13.85
C ALA A 85 -22.66 5.54 13.06
N ARG A 86 -21.80 4.59 13.44
CA ARG A 86 -21.69 3.24 12.87
C ARG A 86 -21.63 3.21 11.35
N ASP A 87 -20.85 4.13 10.78
CA ASP A 87 -20.66 4.21 9.34
C ASP A 87 -19.18 4.45 8.99
N ILE A 88 -18.55 3.44 8.38
CA ILE A 88 -17.21 3.54 7.77
C ILE A 88 -17.27 3.49 6.24
N SER A 89 -18.45 3.53 5.66
CA SER A 89 -18.61 3.45 4.19
C SER A 89 -17.95 4.63 3.49
N GLY A 90 -17.58 4.41 2.25
CA GLY A 90 -17.00 5.44 1.40
C GLY A 90 -15.72 5.03 0.69
N MET A 91 -15.15 5.98 -0.02
CA MET A 91 -13.85 5.85 -0.67
C MET A 91 -12.79 6.52 0.18
N TRP A 92 -11.83 5.75 0.63
CA TRP A 92 -10.78 6.18 1.53
C TRP A 92 -9.42 6.14 0.87
N GLU A 93 -8.59 7.13 1.15
CA GLU A 93 -7.17 7.10 0.80
C GLU A 93 -6.31 7.50 2.00
N PRO A 94 -5.01 7.14 2.01
CA PRO A 94 -4.07 7.68 2.98
C PRO A 94 -4.10 9.21 3.00
N ALA A 95 -4.24 9.82 4.18
CA ALA A 95 -4.36 11.27 4.29
C ALA A 95 -3.12 12.03 3.78
N ASN A 96 -1.96 11.36 3.72
CA ASN A 96 -0.71 11.89 3.19
C ASN A 96 -0.60 11.81 1.66
N GLY A 97 -1.67 11.42 0.99
CA GLY A 97 -1.78 11.33 -0.45
C GLY A 97 -1.67 9.92 -1.02
N PRO A 98 -2.15 9.71 -2.25
CA PRO A 98 -2.12 8.43 -2.92
C PRO A 98 -0.66 7.99 -3.13
N GLY A 99 -0.38 6.74 -2.85
CA GLY A 99 0.96 6.17 -3.00
C GLY A 99 1.97 6.56 -1.93
N ALA A 100 1.57 7.34 -0.94
CA ALA A 100 2.32 7.46 0.28
C ALA A 100 2.34 6.07 0.94
N GLY A 101 3.36 5.28 0.61
CA GLY A 101 3.51 3.94 1.15
C GLY A 101 3.53 3.99 2.66
N ILE A 102 2.89 3.06 3.30
CA ILE A 102 2.90 2.91 4.75
C ILE A 102 4.34 2.91 5.27
N GLN A 103 5.25 2.31 4.54
CA GLN A 103 6.65 2.18 4.92
C GLN A 103 7.48 3.43 4.67
N ALA A 104 7.04 4.33 3.81
CA ALA A 104 7.76 5.56 3.47
C ALA A 104 7.51 6.71 4.46
N ASN A 105 6.39 6.72 5.18
CA ASN A 105 5.88 7.92 5.83
C ASN A 105 5.93 7.95 7.35
N GLY A 106 6.60 7.04 7.97
CA GLY A 106 7.02 7.29 9.32
C GLY A 106 6.20 6.65 10.43
N PRO A 107 5.96 7.37 11.54
CA PRO A 107 5.82 6.76 12.87
C PRO A 107 4.53 5.97 13.10
N VAL A 108 3.49 6.20 12.33
CA VAL A 108 2.19 5.51 12.46
C VAL A 108 2.11 4.25 11.62
N SER A 109 3.11 3.99 10.83
CA SER A 109 3.20 2.87 9.91
C SER A 109 4.49 2.09 10.12
N MET A 110 4.66 0.98 9.42
CA MET A 110 5.88 0.19 9.50
C MET A 110 7.04 0.90 8.81
N PRO A 111 8.05 1.37 9.54
CA PRO A 111 9.21 1.99 8.92
C PRO A 111 10.08 0.92 8.24
N SER A 112 10.64 1.29 7.12
CA SER A 112 11.62 0.48 6.38
C SER A 112 13.06 0.70 6.83
N ASP A 113 13.28 1.38 7.95
CA ASP A 113 14.61 1.80 8.46
C ASP A 113 15.31 0.72 9.31
N GLY A 114 14.67 -0.41 9.55
CA GLY A 114 15.19 -1.49 10.37
C GLY A 114 15.24 -1.24 11.88
N LYS A 115 14.70 -0.12 12.34
CA LYS A 115 14.78 0.26 13.76
C LYS A 115 13.60 -0.20 14.60
N ARG A 116 12.47 -0.49 13.95
CA ARG A 116 11.22 -0.87 14.62
C ARG A 116 10.73 -2.22 14.08
N GLU A 117 11.59 -3.21 14.23
CA GLU A 117 11.28 -4.57 13.83
C GLU A 117 10.32 -5.24 14.83
N PRO A 118 9.49 -6.16 14.37
CA PRO A 118 8.65 -6.95 15.27
C PRO A 118 9.50 -7.81 16.21
N PRO A 119 8.93 -8.24 17.32
CA PRO A 119 9.63 -9.06 18.31
C PRO A 119 9.72 -10.51 17.83
N TYR A 120 10.65 -10.79 16.92
CA TYR A 120 10.80 -12.10 16.29
C TYR A 120 11.08 -13.24 17.28
N THR A 121 10.48 -14.41 17.04
CA THR A 121 11.02 -15.67 17.52
C THR A 121 12.27 -16.06 16.71
N PRO A 122 13.07 -17.06 17.12
CA PRO A 122 14.15 -17.56 16.27
C PRO A 122 13.67 -18.02 14.89
N ALA A 123 12.49 -18.65 14.81
CA ALA A 123 11.88 -19.06 13.54
C ALA A 123 11.46 -17.87 12.68
N GLY A 124 10.84 -16.85 13.30
CA GLY A 124 10.47 -15.61 12.60
C GLY A 124 11.68 -14.86 12.07
N LYS A 125 12.77 -14.81 12.86
CA LYS A 125 14.02 -14.19 12.42
C LYS A 125 14.66 -14.95 11.25
N ALA A 126 14.71 -16.27 11.31
CA ALA A 126 15.23 -17.10 10.23
C ALA A 126 14.42 -16.93 8.93
N SER A 127 13.09 -16.90 9.03
CA SER A 127 12.23 -16.63 7.90
C SER A 127 12.49 -15.23 7.31
N TYR A 128 12.56 -14.19 8.17
CA TYR A 128 12.89 -12.83 7.72
C TYR A 128 14.23 -12.75 6.99
N ASP A 129 15.25 -13.45 7.49
CA ASP A 129 16.59 -13.44 6.91
C ASP A 129 16.66 -14.14 5.55
N SER A 130 15.75 -15.08 5.29
CA SER A 130 15.64 -15.76 3.99
C SER A 130 14.94 -14.95 2.92
N HIS A 131 14.19 -13.92 3.31
CA HIS A 131 13.46 -13.06 2.40
C HIS A 131 14.38 -12.02 1.75
N LYS A 132 14.33 -11.95 0.42
CA LYS A 132 15.05 -10.99 -0.42
C LYS A 132 14.05 -9.99 -0.98
N ALA A 133 13.76 -8.96 -0.19
CA ALA A 133 12.75 -7.96 -0.53
C ALA A 133 13.25 -6.94 -1.56
N LEU A 134 12.34 -6.33 -2.32
CA LEU A 134 12.64 -5.22 -3.24
C LEU A 134 12.73 -3.87 -2.52
N TYR A 135 12.18 -3.77 -1.32
CA TYR A 135 12.04 -2.52 -0.59
C TYR A 135 12.65 -2.61 0.81
N GLY A 136 12.87 -1.44 1.40
CA GLY A 136 13.43 -1.33 2.73
C GLY A 136 14.96 -1.30 2.75
N TYR A 137 15.52 -1.29 3.95
CA TYR A 137 16.99 -1.17 4.14
C TYR A 137 17.76 -2.45 3.74
N ARG A 138 17.05 -3.56 3.52
CA ARG A 138 17.61 -4.84 3.03
C ARG A 138 17.26 -5.10 1.56
N ALA A 139 16.83 -4.07 0.84
CA ALA A 139 16.41 -4.21 -0.55
C ALA A 139 17.48 -4.89 -1.41
N THR A 140 17.04 -5.79 -2.27
CA THR A 140 17.88 -6.49 -3.25
C THR A 140 17.49 -6.09 -4.68
N LEU A 141 18.26 -6.55 -5.65
CA LEU A 141 17.95 -6.34 -7.07
C LEU A 141 16.70 -7.13 -7.47
N PRO A 142 15.89 -6.64 -8.43
CA PRO A 142 14.63 -7.29 -8.81
C PRO A 142 14.77 -8.77 -9.15
N SER A 143 15.78 -9.15 -9.93
CA SER A 143 16.04 -10.54 -10.33
C SER A 143 16.51 -11.46 -9.20
N LEU A 144 16.93 -10.90 -8.07
CA LEU A 144 17.35 -11.65 -6.89
C LEU A 144 16.25 -11.75 -5.83
N SER A 145 15.16 -11.02 -6.01
CA SER A 145 14.04 -11.03 -5.08
C SER A 145 13.28 -12.35 -5.15
N ASN A 146 12.91 -12.86 -3.98
CA ASN A 146 12.06 -14.04 -3.84
C ASN A 146 10.66 -13.68 -3.31
N ASP A 147 10.26 -12.42 -3.46
CA ASP A 147 8.92 -11.99 -3.08
C ASP A 147 7.88 -12.67 -4.00
N PRO A 148 6.93 -13.46 -3.46
CA PRO A 148 5.89 -14.11 -4.26
C PRO A 148 5.07 -13.12 -5.10
N ARG A 149 4.98 -11.87 -4.67
CA ARG A 149 4.33 -10.79 -5.40
C ARG A 149 4.93 -10.53 -6.78
N ASN A 150 6.22 -10.82 -6.97
CA ASN A 150 6.90 -10.67 -8.27
C ASN A 150 6.38 -11.64 -9.34
N HIS A 151 5.64 -12.67 -8.94
CA HIS A 151 4.95 -13.60 -9.82
C HIS A 151 3.43 -13.36 -9.87
N CYS A 152 2.98 -12.18 -9.42
CA CYS A 152 1.58 -11.79 -9.31
C CYS A 152 0.75 -12.67 -8.36
N ASP A 153 1.36 -13.35 -7.40
CA ASP A 153 0.62 -13.91 -6.29
C ASP A 153 -0.16 -12.79 -5.57
N PRO A 154 -1.38 -13.04 -5.12
CA PRO A 154 -2.14 -12.05 -4.36
C PRO A 154 -1.34 -11.52 -3.18
N LEU A 155 -1.47 -10.22 -2.88
CA LEU A 155 -0.81 -9.66 -1.69
C LEU A 155 -1.19 -10.41 -0.42
N GLY A 156 -2.43 -10.91 -0.36
CA GLY A 156 -2.98 -11.48 0.84
C GLY A 156 -3.24 -10.43 1.93
N PHE A 157 -3.71 -10.91 3.07
CA PHE A 157 -3.99 -10.07 4.22
C PHE A 157 -3.08 -10.46 5.39
N PRO A 158 -2.53 -9.55 6.18
CA PRO A 158 -2.80 -8.11 6.20
C PRO A 158 -1.92 -7.27 5.23
N ARG A 159 -1.12 -7.89 4.37
CA ARG A 159 -0.22 -7.19 3.45
C ARG A 159 -0.94 -6.17 2.57
N ALA A 160 -2.21 -6.43 2.20
CA ALA A 160 -3.03 -5.47 1.45
C ALA A 160 -3.15 -4.09 2.14
N ASN A 161 -3.07 -4.04 3.47
CA ASN A 161 -3.05 -2.80 4.24
C ASN A 161 -1.65 -2.20 4.36
N PHE A 162 -0.59 -3.01 4.17
CA PHE A 162 0.80 -2.61 4.44
C PHE A 162 1.63 -2.39 3.17
N TYR A 163 1.10 -2.79 2.02
CA TYR A 163 1.76 -2.61 0.74
C TYR A 163 1.22 -1.36 0.04
N GLN A 164 1.93 -0.24 0.16
CA GLN A 164 1.59 1.00 -0.52
C GLN A 164 0.08 1.22 -0.59
N LEU A 165 -0.58 1.31 0.58
CA LEU A 165 -2.03 1.43 0.65
C LEU A 165 -2.52 2.53 -0.31
N ARG A 166 -3.40 2.13 -1.20
CA ARG A 166 -4.04 2.98 -2.20
C ARG A 166 -5.46 3.28 -1.77
N HIS A 167 -6.25 3.80 -2.68
CA HIS A 167 -7.67 3.97 -2.44
C HIS A 167 -8.33 2.65 -2.07
N THR A 168 -9.19 2.71 -1.09
CA THR A 168 -9.93 1.57 -0.56
C THR A 168 -11.39 1.96 -0.46
N LYS A 169 -12.28 1.24 -1.16
CA LYS A 169 -13.72 1.46 -1.06
C LYS A 169 -14.31 0.51 -0.03
N ILE A 170 -14.97 1.07 0.97
CA ILE A 170 -15.71 0.32 1.99
C ILE A 170 -17.19 0.43 1.69
N ILE A 171 -17.87 -0.71 1.60
CA ILE A 171 -19.30 -0.83 1.36
C ILE A 171 -19.89 -1.55 2.55
N GLN A 172 -20.75 -0.88 3.31
CA GLN A 172 -21.52 -1.49 4.38
C GLN A 172 -22.85 -1.99 3.84
N LEU A 173 -23.13 -3.25 4.16
CA LEU A 173 -24.39 -3.92 3.89
C LEU A 173 -25.02 -4.33 5.23
N GLU A 174 -26.20 -4.89 5.22
CA GLU A 174 -26.96 -5.25 6.43
C GLU A 174 -26.18 -6.20 7.35
N ASN A 175 -25.53 -7.22 6.78
CA ASN A 175 -24.86 -8.30 7.52
C ASN A 175 -23.39 -8.52 7.14
N GLN A 176 -22.83 -7.62 6.37
CA GLN A 176 -21.43 -7.71 5.96
C GLN A 176 -20.87 -6.34 5.54
N VAL A 177 -19.56 -6.20 5.67
CA VAL A 177 -18.79 -5.09 5.10
C VAL A 177 -17.89 -5.67 4.01
N VAL A 178 -17.91 -5.03 2.83
CA VAL A 178 -17.03 -5.39 1.71
C VAL A 178 -15.99 -4.30 1.53
N ILE A 179 -14.73 -4.69 1.56
CA ILE A 179 -13.60 -3.79 1.31
C ILE A 179 -13.03 -4.11 -0.07
N LEU A 180 -13.06 -3.12 -0.97
CA LEU A 180 -12.45 -3.19 -2.30
C LEU A 180 -11.11 -2.46 -2.26
N TYR A 181 -10.04 -3.16 -2.59
CA TYR A 181 -8.68 -2.59 -2.67
C TYR A 181 -8.38 -2.16 -4.11
N GLN A 182 -7.89 -0.95 -4.31
CA GLN A 182 -7.45 -0.49 -5.63
C GLN A 182 -6.31 -1.37 -6.15
N PHE A 183 -5.34 -1.65 -5.29
CA PHE A 183 -4.21 -2.47 -5.68
C PHE A 183 -4.66 -3.89 -5.96
N ASP A 184 -4.36 -4.39 -7.14
CA ASP A 184 -4.68 -5.73 -7.64
C ASP A 184 -6.19 -6.04 -7.70
N LYS A 185 -7.07 -5.02 -7.60
CA LYS A 185 -8.55 -5.15 -7.72
C LYS A 185 -9.12 -6.29 -6.86
N ARG A 186 -8.61 -6.48 -5.67
CA ARG A 186 -9.09 -7.52 -4.75
C ARG A 186 -10.17 -6.98 -3.82
N TYR A 187 -10.92 -7.89 -3.26
CA TYR A 187 -11.92 -7.57 -2.25
C TYR A 187 -11.85 -8.52 -1.07
N ARG A 188 -12.37 -8.07 0.06
CA ARG A 188 -12.51 -8.84 1.29
C ARG A 188 -13.90 -8.67 1.86
N VAL A 189 -14.50 -9.77 2.33
CA VAL A 189 -15.79 -9.76 3.01
C VAL A 189 -15.56 -9.91 4.52
N ILE A 190 -16.18 -9.06 5.29
CA ILE A 190 -16.19 -9.06 6.75
C ILE A 190 -17.64 -9.28 7.19
N TRP A 191 -17.90 -10.36 7.91
CA TRP A 191 -19.23 -10.66 8.38
C TRP A 191 -19.57 -9.85 9.64
N THR A 192 -20.78 -9.30 9.68
CA THR A 192 -21.28 -8.41 10.76
C THR A 192 -22.61 -8.88 11.34
N ASP A 193 -23.02 -10.11 11.03
CA ASP A 193 -24.27 -10.72 11.48
C ASP A 193 -24.16 -11.38 12.86
N GLY A 194 -23.08 -11.17 13.59
CA GLY A 194 -22.85 -11.69 14.92
C GLY A 194 -22.33 -13.12 14.96
N ARG A 195 -21.97 -13.71 13.80
CA ARG A 195 -21.36 -15.05 13.79
C ARG A 195 -19.99 -15.08 14.45
N ASP A 196 -19.66 -16.23 15.02
CA ASP A 196 -18.32 -16.56 15.46
C ASP A 196 -17.49 -17.19 14.33
N PHE A 197 -16.19 -17.32 14.56
CA PHE A 197 -15.34 -18.10 13.66
C PHE A 197 -15.73 -19.57 13.68
N PRO A 198 -15.54 -20.31 12.57
CA PRO A 198 -15.69 -21.76 12.58
C PRO A 198 -14.78 -22.39 13.64
N ALA A 199 -15.26 -23.40 14.35
CA ALA A 199 -14.46 -24.14 15.32
C ALA A 199 -13.23 -24.81 14.67
N GLU A 200 -13.42 -25.27 13.43
CA GLU A 200 -12.35 -25.77 12.57
C GLU A 200 -12.40 -25.02 11.24
N LEU A 201 -11.26 -24.56 10.78
CA LEU A 201 -11.15 -23.89 9.48
C LEU A 201 -11.03 -24.94 8.38
N PRO A 202 -11.87 -24.89 7.33
CA PRO A 202 -11.78 -25.84 6.23
C PRO A 202 -10.50 -25.67 5.39
N ASP A 203 -9.99 -24.44 5.31
CA ASP A 203 -8.80 -24.06 4.55
C ASP A 203 -8.19 -22.77 5.09
N ASN A 204 -6.97 -22.46 4.68
CA ASN A 204 -6.40 -21.13 4.83
C ASN A 204 -6.62 -20.33 3.54
N ARG A 205 -6.95 -19.04 3.66
CA ARG A 205 -7.30 -18.16 2.54
C ARG A 205 -6.34 -16.97 2.43
N TRP A 206 -6.19 -16.45 1.22
CA TRP A 206 -5.41 -15.25 0.97
C TRP A 206 -5.82 -14.05 1.84
N TYR A 207 -7.11 -13.90 2.11
CA TYR A 207 -7.69 -12.82 2.90
C TYR A 207 -8.35 -13.32 4.19
N GLY A 208 -8.19 -14.60 4.51
CA GLY A 208 -8.68 -15.22 5.74
C GLY A 208 -10.19 -15.21 5.90
N TYR A 209 -10.62 -15.42 7.13
CA TYR A 209 -12.00 -15.32 7.60
C TYR A 209 -12.10 -14.12 8.50
N SER A 210 -13.00 -13.18 8.20
CA SER A 210 -13.12 -11.92 8.92
C SER A 210 -14.50 -11.79 9.54
N VAL A 211 -14.55 -11.44 10.83
CA VAL A 211 -15.76 -11.03 11.55
C VAL A 211 -15.56 -9.65 12.12
N GLY A 212 -16.59 -8.81 12.05
CA GLY A 212 -16.54 -7.44 12.47
C GLY A 212 -17.69 -7.07 13.39
N ARG A 213 -17.43 -6.13 14.30
CA ARG A 213 -18.45 -5.58 15.19
C ARG A 213 -18.17 -4.12 15.52
N TRP A 214 -19.22 -3.37 15.76
CA TRP A 214 -19.15 -2.05 16.36
C TRP A 214 -18.94 -2.17 17.87
N VAL A 215 -17.92 -1.53 18.39
CA VAL A 215 -17.65 -1.47 19.84
C VAL A 215 -18.18 -0.19 20.46
N ASP A 216 -18.35 0.85 19.64
CA ASP A 216 -19.04 2.10 19.94
C ASP A 216 -19.57 2.69 18.62
N ASP A 217 -20.13 3.91 18.65
CA ASP A 217 -20.71 4.53 17.46
C ASP A 217 -19.67 5.01 16.44
N ALA A 218 -18.42 5.10 16.81
CA ALA A 218 -17.34 5.58 15.94
C ALA A 218 -16.29 4.51 15.59
N THR A 219 -16.29 3.35 16.28
CA THR A 219 -15.23 2.36 16.18
C THR A 219 -15.77 1.00 15.74
N PHE A 220 -15.33 0.56 14.58
CA PHE A 220 -15.59 -0.77 14.03
C PHE A 220 -14.34 -1.64 14.19
N VAL A 221 -14.47 -2.80 14.80
CA VAL A 221 -13.37 -3.74 15.04
C VAL A 221 -13.56 -5.00 14.22
N VAL A 222 -12.51 -5.41 13.53
CA VAL A 222 -12.47 -6.61 12.69
C VAL A 222 -11.40 -7.55 13.21
N ASN A 223 -11.77 -8.81 13.39
CA ASN A 223 -10.80 -9.88 13.67
C ASN A 223 -10.71 -10.80 12.46
N THR A 224 -9.50 -11.23 12.10
CA THR A 224 -9.23 -12.10 10.95
C THR A 224 -8.29 -13.21 11.34
N ILE A 225 -8.63 -14.44 10.93
CA ILE A 225 -7.86 -15.68 11.12
C ILE A 225 -7.86 -16.53 9.85
N GLY A 226 -7.14 -17.64 9.83
CA GLY A 226 -7.13 -18.59 8.71
C GLY A 226 -6.46 -18.02 7.46
N LEU A 227 -5.33 -17.38 7.66
CA LEU A 227 -4.56 -16.72 6.61
C LEU A 227 -3.58 -17.70 5.96
N ILE A 228 -3.40 -17.58 4.64
CA ILE A 228 -2.23 -18.16 3.98
C ILE A 228 -1.03 -17.35 4.42
N GLY A 229 -0.03 -18.02 4.97
CA GLY A 229 1.19 -17.40 5.42
C GLY A 229 2.42 -18.10 4.84
N ASN A 230 3.50 -18.03 5.58
CA ASN A 230 4.81 -18.61 5.29
C ASN A 230 5.41 -18.05 4.00
N GLU A 231 5.76 -18.92 3.05
CA GLU A 231 6.46 -18.53 1.82
C GLU A 231 5.58 -17.86 0.78
N ARG A 232 4.25 -17.96 0.90
CA ARG A 232 3.32 -17.45 -0.11
C ARG A 232 2.86 -16.01 0.13
N VAL A 233 2.86 -15.57 1.38
CA VAL A 233 2.49 -14.20 1.75
C VAL A 233 3.48 -13.69 2.80
N TRP A 234 4.06 -12.53 2.52
CA TRP A 234 4.82 -11.79 3.52
C TRP A 234 3.91 -10.77 4.21
N LEU A 235 4.28 -10.37 5.41
CA LEU A 235 3.53 -9.35 6.13
C LEU A 235 3.55 -8.01 5.37
N ASP A 236 4.69 -7.66 4.77
CA ASP A 236 4.88 -6.42 4.04
C ASP A 236 5.90 -6.53 2.90
N GLU A 237 6.11 -5.44 2.18
CA GLU A 237 7.06 -5.38 1.06
C GLU A 237 8.53 -5.35 1.46
N THR A 238 8.84 -5.21 2.77
CA THR A 238 10.22 -5.27 3.28
C THR A 238 10.64 -6.69 3.68
N GLY A 239 9.73 -7.66 3.50
CA GLY A 239 10.00 -9.07 3.74
C GLY A 239 9.75 -9.53 5.17
N ARG A 240 9.01 -8.79 5.99
CA ARG A 240 8.62 -9.29 7.31
C ARG A 240 7.73 -10.52 7.16
N PRO A 241 8.03 -11.60 7.87
CA PRO A 241 7.31 -12.86 7.69
C PRO A 241 5.96 -12.86 8.41
N MET A 242 5.07 -13.70 7.93
CA MET A 242 3.85 -14.10 8.62
C MET A 242 3.63 -15.61 8.47
N SER A 243 3.04 -16.23 9.48
CA SER A 243 2.66 -17.63 9.42
C SER A 243 1.15 -17.81 9.22
N ASP A 244 0.75 -19.06 9.01
CA ASP A 244 -0.65 -19.47 8.97
C ASP A 244 -1.37 -19.40 10.32
N GLN A 245 -0.61 -19.18 11.41
CA GLN A 245 -1.15 -18.97 12.75
C GLN A 245 -1.43 -17.51 13.08
N MET A 246 -1.15 -16.59 12.12
CA MET A 246 -1.36 -15.17 12.36
C MET A 246 -2.83 -14.85 12.57
N LYS A 247 -3.08 -14.03 13.60
CA LYS A 247 -4.35 -13.38 13.87
C LYS A 247 -4.17 -11.89 13.69
N VAL A 248 -5.17 -11.22 13.15
CA VAL A 248 -5.13 -9.78 12.90
C VAL A 248 -6.36 -9.13 13.49
N GLU A 249 -6.17 -8.07 14.27
CA GLU A 249 -7.21 -7.14 14.66
C GLU A 249 -7.02 -5.81 13.92
N GLU A 250 -8.09 -5.32 13.31
CA GLU A 250 -8.17 -3.98 12.74
C GLU A 250 -9.18 -3.17 13.51
N ARG A 251 -8.85 -1.91 13.78
CA ARG A 251 -9.75 -0.94 14.40
C ARG A 251 -9.88 0.26 13.47
N PHE A 252 -11.07 0.41 12.88
CA PHE A 252 -11.45 1.57 12.08
C PHE A 252 -12.16 2.56 12.97
N HIS A 253 -11.52 3.69 13.28
CA HIS A 253 -12.08 4.73 14.13
C HIS A 253 -12.39 5.99 13.32
N ARG A 254 -13.68 6.36 13.24
CA ARG A 254 -14.11 7.60 12.60
C ARG A 254 -13.86 8.78 13.51
N VAL A 255 -12.89 9.61 13.17
CA VAL A 255 -12.56 10.83 13.93
C VAL A 255 -13.60 11.93 13.67
N ASN A 256 -14.03 12.06 12.40
CA ASN A 256 -15.02 13.03 11.95
C ASN A 256 -15.64 12.59 10.61
N SER A 257 -16.43 13.44 9.96
CA SER A 257 -17.08 13.10 8.69
C SER A 257 -16.11 12.79 7.54
N HIS A 258 -14.81 13.17 7.64
CA HIS A 258 -13.84 13.06 6.55
C HIS A 258 -12.56 12.33 6.94
N LEU A 259 -12.34 12.07 8.21
CA LEU A 259 -11.13 11.40 8.72
C LEU A 259 -11.49 10.13 9.45
N MET A 260 -10.77 9.07 9.13
CA MET A 260 -10.79 7.79 9.81
C MET A 260 -9.35 7.40 10.16
N GLU A 261 -9.15 6.79 11.32
CA GLU A 261 -7.88 6.20 11.74
C GLU A 261 -7.96 4.69 11.69
N LEU A 262 -6.95 4.05 11.11
CA LEU A 262 -6.81 2.60 11.07
C LEU A 262 -5.66 2.16 11.97
N THR A 263 -5.98 1.34 12.98
CA THR A 263 -4.97 0.63 13.78
C THR A 263 -5.02 -0.85 13.45
N VAL A 264 -3.86 -1.46 13.23
CA VAL A 264 -3.73 -2.89 12.95
C VAL A 264 -2.79 -3.51 13.97
N THR A 265 -3.27 -4.56 14.64
CA THR A 265 -2.50 -5.39 15.56
C THR A 265 -2.37 -6.78 14.97
N VAL A 266 -1.18 -7.35 15.02
CA VAL A 266 -0.92 -8.72 14.58
C VAL A 266 -0.40 -9.56 15.75
N GLU A 267 -0.86 -10.80 15.83
CA GLU A 267 -0.39 -11.83 16.74
C GLU A 267 -0.03 -13.06 15.93
N ASP A 268 1.21 -13.49 16.02
CA ASP A 268 1.71 -14.68 15.31
C ASP A 268 2.66 -15.46 16.24
N PRO A 269 2.15 -16.44 17.00
CA PRO A 269 2.95 -17.13 18.02
C PRO A 269 4.09 -17.95 17.44
N LYS A 270 4.05 -18.27 16.14
CA LYS A 270 5.13 -18.98 15.46
C LYS A 270 6.31 -18.04 15.16
N PHE A 271 6.03 -16.80 14.77
CA PHE A 271 7.06 -15.87 14.30
C PHE A 271 7.32 -14.69 15.23
N TYR A 272 6.39 -14.33 16.11
CA TYR A 272 6.51 -13.20 17.04
C TYR A 272 6.30 -13.63 18.48
N THR A 273 7.14 -13.13 19.38
CA THR A 273 7.10 -13.50 20.81
C THR A 273 5.97 -12.81 21.58
N LYS A 274 5.35 -11.79 21.00
CA LYS A 274 4.22 -11.04 21.57
C LYS A 274 3.45 -10.33 20.46
N PRO A 275 2.21 -9.91 20.70
CA PRO A 275 1.47 -9.06 19.77
C PRO A 275 2.27 -7.81 19.39
N TRP A 276 2.13 -7.36 18.14
CA TRP A 276 2.81 -6.20 17.58
C TRP A 276 1.82 -5.32 16.83
N VAL A 277 2.02 -3.99 16.90
CA VAL A 277 1.18 -3.00 16.24
C VAL A 277 1.98 -2.36 15.09
N PRO A 278 1.91 -2.93 13.88
CA PRO A 278 2.60 -2.38 12.71
C PRO A 278 2.00 -1.07 12.20
N MET A 279 0.74 -0.82 12.50
CA MET A 279 0.03 0.38 12.08
C MET A 279 -0.79 0.90 13.25
N ASP A 280 -0.51 2.14 13.68
CA ASP A 280 -1.20 2.77 14.79
C ASP A 280 -1.81 4.09 14.33
N LYS A 281 -3.16 4.22 14.41
CA LYS A 281 -3.92 5.42 14.05
C LYS A 281 -3.54 6.00 12.70
N PHE A 282 -3.38 5.12 11.71
CA PHE A 282 -3.03 5.54 10.36
C PHE A 282 -4.17 6.38 9.75
N PRO A 283 -3.91 7.64 9.38
CA PRO A 283 -4.97 8.55 8.97
C PRO A 283 -5.38 8.28 7.53
N MET A 284 -6.69 8.12 7.33
CA MET A 284 -7.34 7.95 6.03
C MET A 284 -8.36 9.06 5.83
N LYS A 285 -8.31 9.75 4.68
CA LYS A 285 -9.28 10.79 4.32
C LYS A 285 -10.33 10.25 3.35
N LEU A 286 -11.56 10.74 3.51
CA LEU A 286 -12.69 10.40 2.66
C LEU A 286 -12.58 11.16 1.33
N GLN A 287 -12.77 10.46 0.22
CA GLN A 287 -12.84 11.01 -1.12
C GLN A 287 -14.27 11.40 -1.49
N ALA A 288 -14.41 12.10 -2.61
CA ALA A 288 -15.72 12.44 -3.16
C ALA A 288 -16.55 11.17 -3.45
N PRO A 289 -17.88 11.22 -3.27
CA PRO A 289 -18.73 10.03 -3.44
C PRO A 289 -18.70 9.43 -4.85
N ASP A 290 -18.41 10.25 -5.85
CA ASP A 290 -18.33 9.89 -7.28
C ASP A 290 -16.91 9.51 -7.73
N TYR A 291 -15.96 9.35 -6.79
CA TYR A 291 -14.62 8.90 -7.11
C TYR A 291 -14.62 7.48 -7.70
N ASP A 292 -13.97 7.32 -8.84
CA ASP A 292 -13.76 6.01 -9.45
C ASP A 292 -12.34 5.51 -9.22
N ILE A 293 -12.23 4.21 -8.88
CA ILE A 293 -10.94 3.57 -8.56
C ILE A 293 -10.19 3.28 -9.85
N ILE A 294 -8.96 3.80 -9.96
CA ILE A 294 -8.04 3.46 -11.05
C ILE A 294 -7.82 1.94 -11.08
N GLU A 295 -7.83 1.36 -12.27
CA GLU A 295 -7.50 -0.05 -12.45
C GLU A 295 -6.00 -0.28 -12.23
N MET A 296 -5.69 -1.17 -11.28
CA MET A 296 -4.33 -1.62 -10.99
C MET A 296 -4.35 -3.13 -10.85
N LEU A 297 -3.82 -3.81 -11.84
CA LEU A 297 -3.74 -5.27 -11.86
C LEU A 297 -2.27 -5.69 -11.99
N CYS A 298 -1.95 -6.82 -11.40
CA CYS A 298 -0.72 -7.53 -11.71
C CYS A 298 -1.01 -8.55 -12.80
N ALA A 299 -0.36 -8.42 -13.95
CA ALA A 299 -0.42 -9.40 -15.02
C ALA A 299 0.88 -10.20 -15.06
N PRO A 300 0.84 -11.55 -14.95
CA PRO A 300 2.06 -12.36 -15.00
C PRO A 300 2.90 -12.13 -16.25
N SER A 301 2.25 -11.95 -17.41
CA SER A 301 2.94 -11.65 -18.68
C SER A 301 3.73 -10.35 -18.63
N ASP A 302 3.19 -9.30 -17.99
CA ASP A 302 3.87 -8.02 -17.86
C ASP A 302 5.08 -8.13 -16.92
N MET A 303 4.93 -8.91 -15.85
CA MET A 303 6.02 -9.17 -14.90
C MET A 303 7.14 -10.00 -15.54
N GLU A 304 6.81 -10.98 -16.37
CA GLU A 304 7.80 -11.76 -17.12
C GLU A 304 8.54 -10.88 -18.11
N SER A 305 7.84 -10.06 -18.89
CA SER A 305 8.45 -9.10 -19.82
C SER A 305 9.35 -8.11 -19.09
N TYR A 306 8.87 -7.54 -17.96
CA TYR A 306 9.69 -6.65 -17.14
C TYR A 306 10.97 -7.34 -16.63
N SER A 307 10.85 -8.55 -16.13
CA SER A 307 12.00 -9.31 -15.63
C SER A 307 13.01 -9.59 -16.72
N THR A 308 12.55 -10.02 -17.90
CA THR A 308 13.40 -10.38 -19.05
C THR A 308 14.05 -9.15 -19.67
N ASP A 309 13.28 -8.08 -19.91
CA ASP A 309 13.74 -6.93 -20.69
C ASP A 309 14.50 -5.90 -19.85
N PHE A 310 14.21 -5.83 -18.56
CA PHE A 310 14.76 -4.80 -17.68
C PHE A 310 15.42 -5.35 -16.41
N GLY A 311 14.75 -6.21 -15.66
CA GLY A 311 15.20 -6.66 -14.35
C GLY A 311 16.48 -7.48 -14.41
N ASP A 312 16.53 -8.49 -15.24
CA ASP A 312 17.69 -9.36 -15.41
C ASP A 312 18.90 -8.60 -16.00
N PRO A 313 18.75 -7.83 -17.09
CA PRO A 313 19.84 -7.02 -17.62
C PRO A 313 20.37 -6.00 -16.61
N ALA A 314 19.50 -5.31 -15.89
CA ALA A 314 19.91 -4.34 -14.86
C ALA A 314 20.67 -4.98 -13.70
N SER A 315 20.44 -6.27 -13.45
CA SER A 315 21.11 -7.06 -12.42
C SER A 315 22.37 -7.79 -12.94
N GLY A 316 22.72 -7.60 -14.22
CA GLY A 316 23.86 -8.26 -14.87
C GLY A 316 23.62 -9.75 -15.20
N ILE A 317 22.38 -10.22 -15.10
CA ILE A 317 22.00 -11.59 -15.47
C ILE A 317 21.79 -11.63 -16.98
N LYS A 318 22.49 -12.53 -17.63
CA LYS A 318 22.30 -12.86 -19.05
C LYS A 318 21.56 -14.18 -19.13
N ARG A 319 20.39 -14.20 -19.71
CA ARG A 319 19.65 -15.42 -20.07
C ARG A 319 20.12 -15.97 -21.41
#